data_8a528b90a23b79da7589bb49c624ec8e
#
_entry.id   8a528b90a23b79da7589bb49c624ec8e
#
_cell.length_a   1.000
_cell.length_b   1.000
_cell.length_c   1.000
_cell.angle_alpha   90.00
_cell.angle_beta   90.00
_cell.angle_gamma   90.00
#
_symmetry.space_group_name_H-M   'P 1'
#
loop_
_entity.id
_entity.type
_entity.pdbx_description
1 polymer ?
#
loop_
_entity_poly.entity_id
_entity_poly.type
_entity_poly.pdbx_seq_one_letter_code
_entity_poly.pdbx_strand_id
1 'polypeptide(L)'
;MRSLAQEARVIERFRVIEAAQQDGVTAAARRFECSRTTVYKLLCRYEQGGLLGLVNRPRGPQEPVGPEVVELIVELKVHGPHRSTAKIQQLLQERYGVAVSRQTVWRVLSSRGLARVVDREPLQRFERPLANQLWQMDLKEQVRFPFGKAHLLAVLDDASRFCLGGEWIASKAEPAVLGALAGVLRRFGLPQAILTDRDSAFWGPATRQAGLTTYQIALEALQVKAAFAKPYKPRTKGKVEKFIQFVEHDFLAEVKDEIKDLGDLNRRWQEWVDWYNERRPHASLGDLPPARRFQASRRAAPPELERLLRVEVSRKVARDCTISVKGKRYQLPADLIGRHVWVGQLGDQITIEHGGRIVATYAA
;
A
#
# COMPACT_ATOMS: atom_id res chain seq x y z
N MET A 1 7.34 -47.68 -3.05
CA MET A 1 7.10 -48.11 -1.65
C MET A 1 5.69 -47.61 -1.24
N ARG A 2 4.81 -48.56 -0.90
CA ARG A 2 3.48 -48.21 -0.36
C ARG A 2 3.68 -47.69 1.07
N SER A 3 2.99 -46.57 1.43
CA SER A 3 3.14 -46.03 2.79
C SER A 3 2.47 -47.00 3.79
N LEU A 4 3.06 -47.18 4.96
CA LEU A 4 2.52 -47.94 6.09
C LEU A 4 1.05 -47.59 6.39
N ALA A 5 0.66 -46.35 6.14
CA ALA A 5 -0.70 -45.87 6.29
C ALA A 5 -1.69 -46.42 5.23
N GLN A 6 -1.21 -46.83 4.05
CA GLN A 6 -2.05 -47.48 3.04
C GLN A 6 -2.29 -48.96 3.39
N GLU A 7 -1.27 -49.63 3.92
CA GLU A 7 -1.38 -51.01 4.36
C GLU A 7 -2.31 -51.17 5.56
N ALA A 8 -2.20 -50.29 6.53
CA ALA A 8 -3.11 -50.25 7.68
C ALA A 8 -4.58 -50.07 7.27
N ARG A 9 -4.87 -49.19 6.31
CA ARG A 9 -6.24 -49.01 5.77
C ARG A 9 -6.78 -50.20 5.00
N VAL A 10 -5.93 -50.94 4.31
CA VAL A 10 -6.34 -52.17 3.61
C VAL A 10 -6.70 -53.25 4.62
N ILE A 11 -5.93 -53.40 5.68
CA ILE A 11 -6.20 -54.34 6.79
C ILE A 11 -7.50 -53.99 7.48
N GLU A 12 -7.73 -52.74 7.80
CA GLU A 12 -8.96 -52.26 8.41
C GLU A 12 -10.19 -52.57 7.55
N ARG A 13 -10.14 -52.32 6.25
CA ARG A 13 -11.21 -52.61 5.31
C ARG A 13 -11.46 -54.10 5.16
N PHE A 14 -10.43 -54.88 5.20
CA PHE A 14 -10.54 -56.35 5.16
C PHE A 14 -11.23 -56.89 6.40
N ARG A 15 -10.93 -56.36 7.59
CA ARG A 15 -11.64 -56.71 8.83
C ARG A 15 -13.14 -56.43 8.78
N VAL A 16 -13.53 -55.30 8.11
CA VAL A 16 -14.94 -55.01 7.87
C VAL A 16 -15.61 -56.11 7.00
N ILE A 17 -14.90 -56.61 5.99
CA ILE A 17 -15.39 -57.66 5.09
C ILE A 17 -15.51 -59.00 5.84
N GLU A 18 -14.50 -59.42 6.61
CA GLU A 18 -14.56 -60.60 7.42
C GLU A 18 -15.74 -60.59 8.38
N ALA A 19 -15.95 -59.47 9.10
CA ALA A 19 -17.09 -59.34 9.99
C ALA A 19 -18.42 -59.37 9.23
N ALA A 20 -18.47 -58.81 8.00
CA ALA A 20 -19.68 -58.86 7.17
C ALA A 20 -20.01 -60.26 6.66
N GLN A 21 -18.99 -61.08 6.42
CA GLN A 21 -19.14 -62.50 6.00
C GLN A 21 -19.55 -63.38 7.18
N GLN A 22 -19.06 -63.09 8.39
CA GLN A 22 -19.35 -63.91 9.58
C GLN A 22 -20.70 -63.50 10.25
N ASP A 23 -20.91 -62.21 10.49
CA ASP A 23 -21.99 -61.71 11.33
C ASP A 23 -23.09 -60.97 10.52
N GLY A 24 -22.88 -60.83 9.20
CA GLY A 24 -23.76 -60.10 8.30
C GLY A 24 -23.47 -58.62 8.21
N VAL A 25 -23.89 -58.00 7.09
CA VAL A 25 -23.60 -56.60 6.73
C VAL A 25 -24.06 -55.58 7.80
N THR A 26 -25.20 -55.86 8.43
CA THR A 26 -25.76 -54.93 9.44
C THR A 26 -24.94 -54.94 10.72
N ALA A 27 -24.44 -56.09 11.14
CA ALA A 27 -23.63 -56.23 12.34
C ALA A 27 -22.23 -55.60 12.11
N ALA A 28 -21.62 -55.90 10.96
CA ALA A 28 -20.35 -55.26 10.56
C ALA A 28 -20.43 -53.75 10.47
N ALA A 29 -21.52 -53.19 9.89
CA ALA A 29 -21.71 -51.74 9.80
C ALA A 29 -21.79 -51.07 11.19
N ARG A 30 -22.44 -51.72 12.16
CA ARG A 30 -22.49 -51.25 13.57
C ARG A 30 -21.15 -51.35 14.27
N ARG A 31 -20.47 -52.49 14.13
CA ARG A 31 -19.19 -52.76 14.78
C ARG A 31 -18.06 -51.84 14.36
N PHE A 32 -18.05 -51.42 13.08
CA PHE A 32 -17.04 -50.53 12.52
C PHE A 32 -17.53 -49.10 12.26
N GLU A 33 -18.66 -48.73 12.85
CA GLU A 33 -19.24 -47.40 12.78
C GLU A 33 -19.33 -46.81 11.35
N CYS A 34 -19.67 -47.68 10.36
CA CYS A 34 -19.78 -47.26 8.97
C CYS A 34 -21.20 -47.54 8.42
N SER A 35 -21.52 -46.97 7.26
CA SER A 35 -22.81 -47.21 6.62
C SER A 35 -22.84 -48.60 5.97
N ARG A 36 -24.03 -49.22 5.94
CA ARG A 36 -24.24 -50.48 5.21
C ARG A 36 -23.80 -50.40 3.74
N THR A 37 -24.03 -49.23 3.14
CA THR A 37 -23.60 -48.93 1.77
C THR A 37 -22.05 -49.00 1.64
N THR A 38 -21.32 -48.58 2.66
CA THR A 38 -19.86 -48.69 2.69
C THR A 38 -19.43 -50.16 2.72
N VAL A 39 -20.08 -50.96 3.53
CA VAL A 39 -19.78 -52.44 3.62
C VAL A 39 -20.04 -53.10 2.27
N TYR A 40 -21.20 -52.85 1.65
CA TYR A 40 -21.49 -53.40 0.30
C TYR A 40 -20.45 -52.97 -0.75
N LYS A 41 -20.04 -51.72 -0.73
CA LYS A 41 -18.98 -51.21 -1.64
C LYS A 41 -17.64 -51.91 -1.41
N LEU A 42 -17.30 -52.22 -0.15
CA LEU A 42 -16.06 -52.97 0.17
C LEU A 42 -16.13 -54.42 -0.27
N LEU A 43 -17.26 -55.09 -0.06
CA LEU A 43 -17.51 -56.43 -0.53
C LEU A 43 -17.36 -56.52 -2.05
N CYS A 44 -18.08 -55.68 -2.79
CA CYS A 44 -17.99 -55.67 -4.26
C CYS A 44 -16.56 -55.40 -4.77
N ARG A 45 -15.84 -54.47 -4.14
CA ARG A 45 -14.44 -54.19 -4.48
C ARG A 45 -13.50 -55.36 -4.19
N TYR A 46 -13.77 -56.11 -3.14
CA TYR A 46 -13.01 -57.30 -2.77
C TYR A 46 -13.32 -58.45 -3.72
N GLU A 47 -14.55 -58.70 -4.09
CA GLU A 47 -14.99 -59.68 -5.09
C GLU A 47 -14.34 -59.44 -6.45
N GLN A 48 -14.24 -58.20 -6.87
CA GLN A 48 -13.66 -57.81 -8.17
C GLN A 48 -12.13 -57.84 -8.22
N GLY A 49 -11.43 -57.62 -7.13
CA GLY A 49 -9.99 -57.41 -7.14
C GLY A 49 -9.21 -57.92 -5.92
N GLY A 50 -9.84 -58.71 -5.05
CA GLY A 50 -9.23 -59.22 -3.82
C GLY A 50 -8.73 -58.07 -2.93
N LEU A 51 -7.65 -58.31 -2.22
CA LEU A 51 -7.01 -57.28 -1.38
C LEU A 51 -6.54 -56.05 -2.16
N LEU A 52 -6.20 -56.22 -3.44
CA LEU A 52 -5.84 -55.11 -4.31
C LEU A 52 -7.02 -54.20 -4.63
N GLY A 53 -8.23 -54.77 -4.65
CA GLY A 53 -9.48 -53.97 -4.80
C GLY A 53 -9.75 -53.02 -3.62
N LEU A 54 -9.20 -53.35 -2.43
CA LEU A 54 -9.34 -52.52 -1.22
C LEU A 54 -8.33 -51.36 -1.15
N VAL A 55 -7.31 -51.36 -1.99
CA VAL A 55 -6.34 -50.27 -2.08
C VAL A 55 -7.06 -49.06 -2.66
N ASN A 56 -6.87 -47.89 -2.06
CA ASN A 56 -7.30 -46.65 -2.70
C ASN A 56 -6.56 -46.49 -4.01
N ARG A 57 -7.29 -46.51 -5.12
CA ARG A 57 -6.71 -46.07 -6.37
C ARG A 57 -6.38 -44.59 -6.18
N PRO A 58 -5.11 -44.16 -6.37
CA PRO A 58 -4.86 -42.71 -6.46
C PRO A 58 -5.80 -42.22 -7.55
N ARG A 59 -6.60 -41.19 -7.23
CA ARG A 59 -7.25 -40.39 -8.26
C ARG A 59 -6.08 -39.83 -9.05
N GLY A 60 -5.81 -40.39 -10.23
CA GLY A 60 -4.85 -39.79 -11.15
C GLY A 60 -5.22 -38.32 -11.33
N PRO A 61 -4.27 -37.49 -11.71
CA PRO A 61 -4.58 -36.09 -12.05
C PRO A 61 -5.57 -36.14 -13.21
N GLN A 62 -6.87 -36.13 -12.88
CA GLN A 62 -7.89 -35.82 -13.89
C GLN A 62 -7.63 -34.37 -14.24
N GLU A 63 -7.21 -34.13 -15.48
CA GLU A 63 -7.20 -32.77 -15.98
C GLU A 63 -8.65 -32.28 -15.87
N PRO A 64 -8.89 -31.19 -15.15
CA PRO A 64 -10.25 -30.76 -14.79
C PRO A 64 -11.06 -30.25 -15.99
N VAL A 65 -10.45 -30.23 -17.18
CA VAL A 65 -11.00 -29.75 -18.46
C VAL A 65 -10.41 -30.55 -19.62
N GLY A 66 -11.11 -30.55 -20.76
CA GLY A 66 -10.66 -31.23 -21.97
C GLY A 66 -9.28 -30.72 -22.47
N PRO A 67 -8.57 -31.55 -23.27
CA PRO A 67 -7.22 -31.24 -23.75
C PRO A 67 -7.18 -29.92 -24.54
N GLU A 68 -8.18 -29.60 -25.32
CA GLU A 68 -8.29 -28.32 -26.07
C GLU A 68 -8.26 -27.11 -25.16
N VAL A 69 -8.99 -27.14 -24.04
CA VAL A 69 -9.03 -26.04 -23.07
C VAL A 69 -7.68 -25.94 -22.33
N VAL A 70 -7.03 -27.06 -22.08
CA VAL A 70 -5.67 -27.08 -21.48
C VAL A 70 -4.67 -26.38 -22.40
N GLU A 71 -4.71 -26.68 -23.71
CA GLU A 71 -3.84 -26.03 -24.69
C GLU A 71 -4.08 -24.53 -24.77
N LEU A 72 -5.34 -24.10 -24.82
CA LEU A 72 -5.69 -22.67 -24.79
C LEU A 72 -5.16 -21.96 -23.54
N ILE A 73 -5.26 -22.58 -22.36
CA ILE A 73 -4.72 -22.03 -21.12
C ILE A 73 -3.20 -21.85 -21.21
N VAL A 74 -2.49 -22.87 -21.71
CA VAL A 74 -1.05 -22.86 -21.88
C VAL A 74 -0.63 -21.78 -22.90
N GLU A 75 -1.28 -21.76 -24.07
CA GLU A 75 -1.02 -20.78 -25.13
C GLU A 75 -1.19 -19.35 -24.61
N LEU A 76 -2.31 -19.05 -23.95
CA LEU A 76 -2.55 -17.74 -23.36
C LEU A 76 -1.49 -17.35 -22.32
N LYS A 77 -0.92 -18.33 -21.59
CA LYS A 77 0.16 -18.08 -20.63
C LYS A 77 1.49 -17.85 -21.32
N VAL A 78 1.82 -18.61 -22.34
CA VAL A 78 3.07 -18.49 -23.12
C VAL A 78 3.13 -17.15 -23.85
N HIS A 79 2.05 -16.76 -24.54
CA HIS A 79 1.95 -15.45 -25.21
C HIS A 79 1.90 -14.25 -24.24
N GLY A 80 1.63 -14.48 -22.97
CA GLY A 80 1.62 -13.44 -21.94
C GLY A 80 2.12 -13.96 -20.60
N PRO A 81 3.44 -14.11 -20.40
CA PRO A 81 4.02 -14.74 -19.19
C PRO A 81 3.60 -14.06 -17.88
N HIS A 82 3.26 -12.78 -17.93
CA HIS A 82 2.82 -11.98 -16.76
C HIS A 82 1.30 -12.04 -16.50
N ARG A 83 0.51 -12.69 -17.38
CA ARG A 83 -0.94 -12.80 -17.20
C ARG A 83 -1.27 -13.58 -15.92
N SER A 84 -2.15 -13.00 -15.11
CA SER A 84 -2.70 -13.67 -13.93
C SER A 84 -3.73 -14.74 -14.34
N THR A 85 -4.01 -15.69 -13.44
CA THR A 85 -5.07 -16.69 -13.66
C THR A 85 -6.43 -16.07 -13.90
N ALA A 86 -6.72 -14.91 -13.24
CA ALA A 86 -7.95 -14.15 -13.48
C ALA A 86 -8.02 -13.59 -14.91
N LYS A 87 -6.91 -13.04 -15.42
CA LYS A 87 -6.85 -12.50 -16.78
C LYS A 87 -6.98 -13.61 -17.83
N ILE A 88 -6.36 -14.77 -17.58
CA ILE A 88 -6.51 -15.93 -18.48
C ILE A 88 -7.95 -16.44 -18.47
N GLN A 89 -8.59 -16.54 -17.30
CA GLN A 89 -10.01 -16.88 -17.19
C GLN A 89 -10.90 -15.94 -18.01
N GLN A 90 -10.68 -14.63 -17.87
CA GLN A 90 -11.41 -13.60 -18.62
C GLN A 90 -11.23 -13.78 -20.13
N LEU A 91 -9.98 -13.97 -20.59
CA LEU A 91 -9.68 -14.16 -22.03
C LEU A 91 -10.29 -15.43 -22.60
N LEU A 92 -10.34 -16.53 -21.83
CA LEU A 92 -11.00 -17.76 -22.23
C LEU A 92 -12.49 -17.53 -22.47
N GLN A 93 -13.15 -16.80 -21.56
CA GLN A 93 -14.56 -16.48 -21.70
C GLN A 93 -14.83 -15.51 -22.86
N GLU A 94 -14.05 -14.43 -22.98
CA GLU A 94 -14.27 -13.38 -23.98
C GLU A 94 -13.95 -13.82 -25.42
N ARG A 95 -12.86 -14.59 -25.60
CA ARG A 95 -12.37 -14.94 -26.95
C ARG A 95 -12.84 -16.29 -27.46
N TYR A 96 -13.06 -17.24 -26.53
CA TYR A 96 -13.32 -18.63 -26.88
C TYR A 96 -14.67 -19.15 -26.33
N GLY A 97 -15.40 -18.33 -25.55
CA GLY A 97 -16.65 -18.73 -24.92
C GLY A 97 -16.48 -19.81 -23.83
N VAL A 98 -15.25 -20.07 -23.38
CA VAL A 98 -14.92 -21.14 -22.43
C VAL A 98 -15.02 -20.65 -20.99
N ALA A 99 -16.00 -21.16 -20.25
CA ALA A 99 -16.19 -20.86 -18.83
C ALA A 99 -15.43 -21.87 -17.94
N VAL A 100 -14.37 -21.41 -17.29
CA VAL A 100 -13.58 -22.20 -16.34
C VAL A 100 -13.33 -21.42 -15.04
N SER A 101 -13.15 -22.13 -13.93
CA SER A 101 -12.81 -21.47 -12.67
C SER A 101 -11.35 -21.02 -12.63
N ARG A 102 -11.01 -19.98 -11.85
CA ARG A 102 -9.62 -19.60 -11.59
C ARG A 102 -8.77 -20.73 -11.04
N GLN A 103 -9.39 -21.59 -10.21
CA GLN A 103 -8.72 -22.74 -9.63
C GLN A 103 -8.36 -23.78 -10.68
N THR A 104 -9.22 -23.96 -11.68
CA THR A 104 -8.96 -24.85 -12.85
C THR A 104 -7.77 -24.32 -13.64
N VAL A 105 -7.77 -23.04 -14.00
CA VAL A 105 -6.65 -22.38 -14.70
C VAL A 105 -5.35 -22.56 -13.89
N TRP A 106 -5.40 -22.32 -12.58
CA TRP A 106 -4.23 -22.48 -11.71
C TRP A 106 -3.72 -23.93 -11.69
N ARG A 107 -4.62 -24.94 -11.59
CA ARG A 107 -4.24 -26.36 -11.59
C ARG A 107 -3.54 -26.76 -12.90
N VAL A 108 -4.10 -26.36 -14.03
CA VAL A 108 -3.49 -26.62 -15.35
C VAL A 108 -2.09 -25.99 -15.44
N LEU A 109 -1.96 -24.71 -15.07
CA LEU A 109 -0.66 -24.04 -15.09
C LEU A 109 0.35 -24.64 -14.12
N SER A 110 -0.11 -25.08 -12.95
CA SER A 110 0.74 -25.74 -11.93
C SER A 110 1.22 -27.11 -12.40
N SER A 111 0.34 -27.93 -12.99
CA SER A 111 0.72 -29.24 -13.52
C SER A 111 1.73 -29.16 -14.68
N ARG A 112 1.77 -28.05 -15.40
CA ARG A 112 2.68 -27.77 -16.51
C ARG A 112 3.91 -26.93 -16.10
N GLY A 113 4.13 -26.65 -14.80
CA GLY A 113 5.23 -25.84 -14.32
C GLY A 113 5.15 -24.35 -14.72
N LEU A 114 4.01 -23.90 -15.24
CA LEU A 114 3.77 -22.53 -15.72
C LEU A 114 3.11 -21.65 -14.66
N ALA A 115 2.63 -22.20 -13.55
CA ALA A 115 2.25 -21.40 -12.41
C ALA A 115 3.52 -20.77 -11.85
N ARG A 116 3.53 -19.44 -11.74
CA ARG A 116 4.61 -18.73 -11.07
C ARG A 116 4.59 -19.20 -9.62
N VAL A 117 5.50 -20.08 -9.26
CA VAL A 117 5.86 -20.33 -7.88
C VAL A 117 6.45 -19.02 -7.42
N VAL A 118 5.66 -18.23 -6.71
CA VAL A 118 6.23 -17.11 -5.96
C VAL A 118 7.04 -17.78 -4.87
N ASP A 119 8.37 -17.77 -5.03
CA ASP A 119 9.27 -18.07 -3.93
C ASP A 119 8.87 -17.12 -2.80
N ARG A 120 8.13 -17.67 -1.86
CA ARG A 120 7.77 -16.97 -0.64
C ARG A 120 8.97 -17.07 0.30
N GLU A 121 10.05 -16.37 -0.02
CA GLU A 121 10.92 -15.94 1.06
C GLU A 121 10.02 -15.33 2.14
N PRO A 122 10.19 -15.74 3.40
CA PRO A 122 9.39 -15.18 4.47
C PRO A 122 9.56 -13.66 4.41
N LEU A 123 8.47 -12.99 4.07
CA LEU A 123 8.43 -11.53 3.97
C LEU A 123 8.74 -11.00 5.36
N GLN A 124 9.99 -10.61 5.61
CA GLN A 124 10.30 -9.79 6.77
C GLN A 124 9.44 -8.52 6.65
N ARG A 125 8.38 -8.48 7.44
CA ARG A 125 7.55 -7.28 7.57
C ARG A 125 8.41 -6.23 8.23
N PHE A 126 8.83 -5.26 7.44
CA PHE A 126 9.47 -4.07 7.99
C PHE A 126 8.37 -3.25 8.68
N GLU A 127 8.32 -3.31 9.99
CA GLU A 127 7.37 -2.57 10.81
C GLU A 127 8.09 -2.06 12.05
N ARG A 128 7.91 -0.78 12.34
CA ARG A 128 8.42 -0.22 13.60
C ARG A 128 7.52 -0.65 14.75
N PRO A 129 8.09 -0.98 15.92
CA PRO A 129 7.29 -1.45 17.06
C PRO A 129 6.42 -0.36 17.67
N LEU A 130 6.83 0.90 17.62
CA LEU A 130 6.14 2.01 18.28
C LEU A 130 5.77 3.12 17.30
N ALA A 131 4.64 3.79 17.56
CA ALA A 131 4.23 4.99 16.86
C ALA A 131 5.32 6.09 16.93
N ASN A 132 5.37 6.93 15.92
CA ASN A 132 6.33 8.04 15.76
C ASN A 132 7.81 7.66 15.63
N GLN A 133 8.15 6.37 15.56
CA GLN A 133 9.51 5.97 15.22
C GLN A 133 9.83 6.20 13.74
N LEU A 134 8.83 6.02 12.87
CA LEU A 134 8.97 6.25 11.44
C LEU A 134 7.64 6.72 10.86
N TRP A 135 7.64 7.86 10.23
CA TRP A 135 6.56 8.28 9.35
C TRP A 135 6.95 7.99 7.91
N GLN A 136 6.02 7.45 7.13
CA GLN A 136 6.19 7.30 5.69
C GLN A 136 5.46 8.45 5.01
N MET A 137 6.16 9.19 4.19
CA MET A 137 5.60 10.33 3.46
C MET A 137 5.73 10.09 1.96
N ASP A 138 4.68 10.38 1.23
CA ASP A 138 4.62 10.23 -0.21
C ASP A 138 3.80 11.33 -0.87
N LEU A 139 4.22 11.71 -2.05
CA LEU A 139 3.56 12.72 -2.85
C LEU A 139 2.85 12.04 -4.03
N LYS A 140 1.52 11.88 -3.91
CA LYS A 140 0.72 11.34 -5.00
C LYS A 140 0.81 12.23 -6.23
N GLU A 141 0.96 11.59 -7.38
CA GLU A 141 0.90 12.27 -8.67
C GLU A 141 -0.43 13.00 -8.87
N GLN A 142 -0.39 13.95 -9.79
CA GLN A 142 -1.47 14.83 -10.15
C GLN A 142 -2.81 14.12 -10.34
N VAL A 143 -3.84 14.57 -9.63
CA VAL A 143 -5.23 14.20 -9.86
C VAL A 143 -5.97 15.40 -10.49
N ARG A 144 -6.81 15.10 -11.46
CA ARG A 144 -7.67 16.12 -12.12
C ARG A 144 -9.02 16.15 -11.45
N PHE A 145 -9.48 17.35 -11.11
CA PHE A 145 -10.78 17.68 -10.55
C PHE A 145 -11.50 18.70 -11.44
N PRO A 146 -12.79 18.95 -11.26
CA PRO A 146 -13.51 19.98 -12.03
C PRO A 146 -12.88 21.37 -11.92
N PHE A 147 -12.32 21.74 -10.78
CA PHE A 147 -11.67 23.04 -10.55
C PHE A 147 -10.22 23.10 -11.06
N GLY A 148 -9.62 21.99 -11.47
CA GLY A 148 -8.21 21.95 -11.90
C GLY A 148 -7.46 20.72 -11.44
N LYS A 149 -6.21 20.91 -11.05
CA LYS A 149 -5.29 19.84 -10.67
C LYS A 149 -4.82 19.99 -9.23
N ALA A 150 -4.71 18.89 -8.51
CA ALA A 150 -4.12 18.87 -7.19
C ALA A 150 -3.24 17.63 -6.97
N HIS A 151 -2.37 17.69 -5.98
CA HIS A 151 -1.47 16.65 -5.53
C HIS A 151 -1.71 16.37 -4.06
N LEU A 152 -1.66 15.12 -3.64
CA LEU A 152 -1.79 14.79 -2.22
C LEU A 152 -0.41 14.56 -1.61
N LEU A 153 -0.05 15.33 -0.60
CA LEU A 153 1.01 14.93 0.34
C LEU A 153 0.37 14.02 1.39
N ALA A 154 0.70 12.74 1.39
CA ALA A 154 0.22 11.77 2.38
C ALA A 154 1.30 11.46 3.40
N VAL A 155 0.95 11.48 4.69
CA VAL A 155 1.85 11.11 5.79
C VAL A 155 1.20 10.04 6.64
N LEU A 156 1.87 8.89 6.78
CA LEU A 156 1.38 7.71 7.47
C LEU A 156 2.37 7.25 8.53
N ASP A 157 1.90 6.96 9.75
CA ASP A 157 2.72 6.32 10.76
C ASP A 157 2.95 4.84 10.45
N ASP A 158 4.21 4.42 10.47
CA ASP A 158 4.62 3.06 10.08
C ASP A 158 4.06 1.97 10.98
N ALA A 159 3.99 2.20 12.29
CA ALA A 159 3.56 1.21 13.28
C ALA A 159 2.04 1.10 13.36
N SER A 160 1.35 2.22 13.45
CA SER A 160 -0.08 2.29 13.71
C SER A 160 -0.93 2.34 12.43
N ARG A 161 -0.35 2.63 11.27
CA ARG A 161 -1.08 2.94 10.02
C ARG A 161 -1.95 4.20 10.14
N PHE A 162 -1.79 4.96 11.20
CA PHE A 162 -2.51 6.22 11.40
C PHE A 162 -2.12 7.20 10.31
N CYS A 163 -3.11 7.72 9.61
CA CYS A 163 -2.93 8.81 8.67
C CYS A 163 -2.79 10.12 9.46
N LEU A 164 -1.58 10.66 9.49
CA LEU A 164 -1.30 11.95 10.13
C LEU A 164 -1.93 13.12 9.35
N GLY A 165 -2.65 12.82 8.28
CA GLY A 165 -3.19 13.77 7.36
C GLY A 165 -2.24 13.97 6.18
N GLY A 166 -1.74 15.15 6.04
CA GLY A 166 -1.21 15.69 4.81
C GLY A 166 -2.29 16.56 4.20
N GLU A 167 -2.05 17.04 3.01
CA GLU A 167 -2.89 18.04 2.39
C GLU A 167 -2.90 17.89 0.87
N TRP A 168 -4.03 18.18 0.26
CA TRP A 168 -4.10 18.40 -1.17
C TRP A 168 -3.55 19.79 -1.49
N ILE A 169 -2.52 19.84 -2.33
CA ILE A 169 -1.79 21.05 -2.71
C ILE A 169 -1.91 21.30 -4.21
N ALA A 170 -1.94 22.55 -4.62
CA ALA A 170 -2.05 22.93 -6.02
C ALA A 170 -0.76 22.67 -6.82
N SER A 171 0.38 22.55 -6.14
CA SER A 171 1.70 22.43 -6.77
C SER A 171 2.62 21.53 -5.98
N LYS A 172 3.47 20.76 -6.68
CA LYS A 172 4.60 19.99 -6.09
C LYS A 172 5.80 20.87 -5.72
N ALA A 173 5.70 22.20 -5.85
CA ALA A 173 6.80 23.07 -5.50
C ALA A 173 7.20 22.92 -4.03
N GLU A 174 8.49 22.94 -3.75
CA GLU A 174 9.06 22.74 -2.41
C GLU A 174 8.34 23.53 -1.31
N PRO A 175 8.03 24.84 -1.47
CA PRO A 175 7.31 25.59 -0.43
C PRO A 175 5.93 25.03 -0.10
N ALA A 176 5.16 24.57 -1.10
CA ALA A 176 3.83 24.00 -0.88
C ALA A 176 3.92 22.67 -0.12
N VAL A 177 4.86 21.81 -0.51
CA VAL A 177 5.12 20.52 0.17
C VAL A 177 5.58 20.74 1.61
N LEU A 178 6.50 21.67 1.84
CA LEU A 178 7.01 21.99 3.18
C LEU A 178 5.93 22.67 4.05
N GLY A 179 5.03 23.47 3.44
CA GLY A 179 3.87 24.04 4.14
C GLY A 179 2.93 22.97 4.66
N ALA A 180 2.55 22.01 3.80
CA ALA A 180 1.72 20.88 4.19
C ALA A 180 2.39 20.01 5.27
N LEU A 181 3.70 19.76 5.17
CA LEU A 181 4.46 19.06 6.20
C LEU A 181 4.49 19.83 7.52
N ALA A 182 4.64 21.15 7.50
CA ALA A 182 4.61 21.99 8.70
C ALA A 182 3.30 21.81 9.46
N GLY A 183 2.16 21.78 8.76
CA GLY A 183 0.84 21.51 9.34
C GLY A 183 0.78 20.18 10.09
N VAL A 184 1.32 19.11 9.49
CA VAL A 184 1.38 17.78 10.11
C VAL A 184 2.27 17.79 11.36
N LEU A 185 3.49 18.37 11.26
CA LEU A 185 4.41 18.44 12.39
C LEU A 185 3.87 19.29 13.54
N ARG A 186 3.16 20.38 13.23
CA ARG A 186 2.52 21.24 14.22
C ARG A 186 1.43 20.50 15.00
N ARG A 187 0.63 19.70 14.30
CA ARG A 187 -0.51 18.98 14.90
C ARG A 187 -0.07 17.77 15.72
N PHE A 188 0.89 16.99 15.24
CA PHE A 188 1.23 15.68 15.82
C PHE A 188 2.61 15.59 16.48
N GLY A 189 3.40 16.67 16.42
CA GLY A 189 4.76 16.72 16.96
C GLY A 189 5.78 16.11 15.99
N LEU A 190 6.98 15.82 16.51
CA LEU A 190 8.14 15.39 15.73
C LEU A 190 8.34 13.88 15.82
N PRO A 191 8.45 13.13 14.70
CA PRO A 191 8.84 11.72 14.71
C PRO A 191 10.34 11.57 14.92
N GLN A 192 10.81 10.32 15.08
CA GLN A 192 12.25 10.02 15.08
C GLN A 192 12.83 10.07 13.65
N ALA A 193 12.05 9.63 12.65
CA ALA A 193 12.46 9.64 11.25
C ALA A 193 11.26 9.82 10.30
N ILE A 194 11.53 10.41 9.13
CA ILE A 194 10.59 10.48 8.01
C ILE A 194 11.21 9.78 6.81
N LEU A 195 10.50 8.80 6.24
CA LEU A 195 10.89 8.06 5.05
C LEU A 195 10.15 8.62 3.84
N THR A 196 10.92 9.09 2.84
CA THR A 196 10.42 9.56 1.55
C THR A 196 11.06 8.80 0.40
N ASP A 197 10.58 9.01 -0.81
CA ASP A 197 11.36 8.72 -2.02
C ASP A 197 12.41 9.81 -2.27
N ARG A 198 13.03 9.72 -3.45
CA ARG A 198 13.99 10.71 -3.93
C ARG A 198 13.34 11.69 -4.91
N ASP A 199 12.10 12.10 -4.64
CA ASP A 199 11.47 13.19 -5.39
C ASP A 199 12.26 14.49 -5.19
N SER A 200 12.24 15.37 -6.19
CA SER A 200 12.98 16.63 -6.20
C SER A 200 12.60 17.58 -5.07
N ALA A 201 11.42 17.43 -4.47
CA ALA A 201 11.01 18.18 -3.29
C ALA A 201 11.77 17.76 -2.01
N PHE A 202 12.27 16.53 -1.95
CA PHE A 202 12.95 15.95 -0.78
C PHE A 202 14.42 15.67 -1.01
N TRP A 203 14.78 15.41 -2.28
CA TRP A 203 16.12 15.05 -2.71
C TRP A 203 16.46 15.75 -4.00
N GLY A 204 17.45 16.60 -4.02
CA GLY A 204 17.90 17.26 -5.23
C GLY A 204 19.38 17.56 -5.22
N PRO A 205 20.01 17.84 -6.40
CA PRO A 205 21.30 18.46 -6.43
C PRO A 205 21.17 19.80 -5.73
N ALA A 206 21.91 19.94 -4.68
CA ALA A 206 21.83 21.08 -3.80
C ALA A 206 22.06 22.39 -4.53
N THR A 207 21.11 23.22 -4.52
CA THR A 207 21.23 24.60 -4.93
C THR A 207 21.80 25.50 -3.80
N ARG A 208 22.14 24.93 -2.65
CA ARG A 208 22.62 25.69 -1.48
C ARG A 208 23.75 24.95 -0.75
N GLN A 209 24.48 25.69 0.09
CA GLN A 209 25.63 25.26 0.87
C GLN A 209 25.53 23.80 1.34
N ALA A 210 26.53 22.98 1.06
CA ALA A 210 26.71 21.59 1.48
C ALA A 210 25.88 20.48 0.81
N GLY A 211 25.15 20.72 -0.25
CA GLY A 211 24.51 19.59 -0.95
C GLY A 211 23.15 19.13 -0.41
N LEU A 212 22.56 19.85 0.53
CA LEU A 212 21.30 19.48 1.18
C LEU A 212 20.11 20.34 0.69
N THR A 213 18.91 19.74 0.60
CA THR A 213 17.66 20.47 0.35
C THR A 213 17.19 21.20 1.61
N THR A 214 16.30 22.21 1.47
CA THR A 214 15.64 22.87 2.61
C THR A 214 14.98 21.87 3.54
N TYR A 215 14.34 20.82 2.96
CA TYR A 215 13.76 19.70 3.70
C TYR A 215 14.79 19.00 4.61
N GLN A 216 15.96 18.64 4.06
CA GLN A 216 16.99 17.93 4.83
C GLN A 216 17.57 18.80 5.92
N ILE A 217 17.87 20.07 5.64
CA ILE A 217 18.39 21.04 6.60
C ILE A 217 17.39 21.25 7.76
N ALA A 218 16.11 21.40 7.42
CA ALA A 218 15.07 21.57 8.43
C ALA A 218 14.91 20.34 9.32
N LEU A 219 14.89 19.13 8.73
CA LEU A 219 14.80 17.89 9.53
C LEU A 219 16.01 17.70 10.43
N GLU A 220 17.22 18.05 9.97
CA GLU A 220 18.44 18.00 10.80
C GLU A 220 18.32 18.96 11.98
N ALA A 221 17.92 20.22 11.76
CA ALA A 221 17.70 21.19 12.82
C ALA A 221 16.62 20.75 13.82
N LEU A 222 15.58 20.04 13.35
CA LEU A 222 14.54 19.44 14.17
C LEU A 222 14.96 18.12 14.83
N GLN A 223 16.17 17.64 14.59
CA GLN A 223 16.65 16.33 15.04
C GLN A 223 15.73 15.18 14.62
N VAL A 224 15.21 15.25 13.41
CA VAL A 224 14.41 14.23 12.75
C VAL A 224 15.25 13.60 11.65
N LYS A 225 15.40 12.30 11.65
CA LYS A 225 16.20 11.60 10.64
C LYS A 225 15.48 11.61 9.28
N ALA A 226 16.07 12.24 8.28
CA ALA A 226 15.66 12.08 6.89
C ALA A 226 16.09 10.69 6.38
N ALA A 227 15.14 9.83 6.04
CA ALA A 227 15.37 8.52 5.48
C ALA A 227 14.83 8.47 4.04
N PHE A 228 15.58 7.84 3.14
CA PHE A 228 15.22 7.74 1.72
C PHE A 228 15.09 6.28 1.31
N ALA A 229 14.03 5.97 0.57
CA ALA A 229 13.83 4.64 0.01
C ALA A 229 15.00 4.30 -0.95
N LYS A 230 15.54 3.08 -0.80
CA LYS A 230 16.59 2.62 -1.71
C LYS A 230 15.99 2.35 -3.09
N PRO A 231 16.66 2.76 -4.18
CA PRO A 231 16.23 2.39 -5.54
C PRO A 231 16.03 0.88 -5.63
N TYR A 232 15.01 0.45 -6.36
CA TYR A 232 14.70 -0.96 -6.61
C TYR A 232 14.37 -1.82 -5.37
N LYS A 233 14.10 -1.22 -4.19
CA LYS A 233 13.55 -1.92 -3.02
C LYS A 233 12.18 -1.36 -2.62
N PRO A 234 11.10 -1.67 -3.37
CA PRO A 234 9.75 -1.10 -3.15
C PRO A 234 9.14 -1.49 -1.80
N ARG A 235 9.72 -2.49 -1.11
CA ARG A 235 9.19 -3.03 0.15
C ARG A 235 9.18 -2.03 1.32
N THR A 236 10.00 -0.98 1.30
CA THR A 236 10.12 -0.02 2.41
C THR A 236 9.00 1.02 2.43
N LYS A 237 8.43 1.40 1.29
CA LYS A 237 7.32 2.37 1.15
C LYS A 237 5.94 1.73 0.93
N GLY A 238 5.85 0.42 0.84
CA GLY A 238 4.62 -0.30 0.47
C GLY A 238 3.40 0.00 1.35
N LYS A 239 3.56 0.60 2.53
CA LYS A 239 2.44 0.97 3.40
C LYS A 239 1.77 2.26 2.93
N VAL A 240 2.54 3.31 2.68
CA VAL A 240 2.00 4.58 2.17
C VAL A 240 1.51 4.43 0.72
N GLU A 241 2.16 3.61 -0.10
CA GLU A 241 1.69 3.28 -1.44
C GLU A 241 0.32 2.58 -1.43
N LYS A 242 0.14 1.58 -0.55
CA LYS A 242 -1.16 0.92 -0.36
C LYS A 242 -2.22 1.85 0.21
N PHE A 243 -1.81 2.76 1.09
CA PHE A 243 -2.70 3.80 1.60
C PHE A 243 -3.17 4.72 0.47
N ILE A 244 -2.27 5.19 -0.40
CA ILE A 244 -2.62 6.02 -1.55
C ILE A 244 -3.54 5.26 -2.53
N GLN A 245 -3.30 3.97 -2.79
CA GLN A 245 -4.23 3.14 -3.56
C GLN A 245 -5.62 3.07 -2.92
N PHE A 246 -5.68 2.97 -1.60
CA PHE A 246 -6.95 2.99 -0.88
C PHE A 246 -7.66 4.35 -0.99
N VAL A 247 -6.92 5.46 -0.89
CA VAL A 247 -7.46 6.82 -1.16
C VAL A 247 -8.06 6.90 -2.56
N GLU A 248 -7.43 6.29 -3.57
CA GLU A 248 -7.96 6.27 -4.95
C GLU A 248 -9.27 5.51 -5.08
N HIS A 249 -9.34 4.34 -4.46
CA HIS A 249 -10.48 3.43 -4.62
C HIS A 249 -11.65 3.74 -3.69
N ASP A 250 -11.42 4.48 -2.63
CA ASP A 250 -12.42 4.82 -1.63
C ASP A 250 -12.74 6.32 -1.69
N PHE A 251 -11.87 7.20 -1.20
CA PHE A 251 -12.13 8.64 -1.14
C PHE A 251 -12.38 9.27 -2.52
N LEU A 252 -11.45 9.09 -3.47
CA LEU A 252 -11.59 9.74 -4.78
C LEU A 252 -12.72 9.15 -5.61
N ALA A 253 -13.05 7.88 -5.43
CA ALA A 253 -14.16 7.25 -6.14
C ALA A 253 -15.51 7.89 -5.76
N GLU A 254 -15.65 8.36 -4.52
CA GLU A 254 -16.89 8.99 -4.04
C GLU A 254 -16.98 10.48 -4.36
N VAL A 255 -15.86 11.22 -4.22
CA VAL A 255 -15.96 12.69 -4.17
C VAL A 255 -15.41 13.42 -5.40
N LYS A 256 -14.64 12.76 -6.26
CA LYS A 256 -13.81 13.40 -7.29
C LYS A 256 -14.56 14.38 -8.20
N ASP A 257 -15.77 14.02 -8.61
CA ASP A 257 -16.55 14.79 -9.57
C ASP A 257 -17.42 15.90 -8.92
N GLU A 258 -17.50 15.90 -7.58
CA GLU A 258 -18.32 16.84 -6.81
C GLU A 258 -17.52 17.99 -6.17
N ILE A 259 -16.18 17.91 -6.20
CA ILE A 259 -15.29 18.86 -5.55
C ILE A 259 -15.33 20.21 -6.26
N LYS A 260 -15.59 21.28 -5.50
CA LYS A 260 -15.74 22.66 -6.02
C LYS A 260 -14.41 23.41 -6.14
N ASP A 261 -13.56 23.26 -5.14
CA ASP A 261 -12.26 23.94 -5.05
C ASP A 261 -11.30 23.16 -4.13
N LEU A 262 -10.09 23.68 -3.97
CA LEU A 262 -9.06 23.06 -3.14
C LEU A 262 -9.43 23.05 -1.63
N GLY A 263 -10.14 24.07 -1.18
CA GLY A 263 -10.63 24.16 0.21
C GLY A 263 -11.68 23.10 0.51
N ASP A 264 -12.67 22.92 -0.39
CA ASP A 264 -13.68 21.87 -0.29
C ASP A 264 -13.02 20.48 -0.33
N LEU A 265 -12.02 20.28 -1.20
CA LEU A 265 -11.26 19.05 -1.27
C LEU A 265 -10.56 18.75 0.07
N ASN A 266 -9.86 19.71 0.65
CA ASN A 266 -9.14 19.51 1.91
C ASN A 266 -10.10 19.34 3.10
N ARG A 267 -11.24 19.97 3.11
CA ARG A 267 -12.28 19.76 4.14
C ARG A 267 -12.80 18.30 4.10
N ARG A 268 -13.23 17.82 2.93
CA ARG A 268 -13.71 16.42 2.75
C ARG A 268 -12.59 15.41 3.01
N TRP A 269 -11.36 15.74 2.62
CA TRP A 269 -10.19 14.93 2.93
C TRP A 269 -9.99 14.74 4.43
N GLN A 270 -10.11 15.83 5.21
CA GLN A 270 -9.97 15.74 6.67
C GLN A 270 -11.09 14.90 7.30
N GLU A 271 -12.32 15.05 6.86
CA GLU A 271 -13.46 14.24 7.30
C GLU A 271 -13.23 12.74 7.02
N TRP A 272 -12.71 12.44 5.82
CA TRP A 272 -12.38 11.06 5.44
C TRP A 272 -11.19 10.50 6.23
N VAL A 273 -10.15 11.29 6.50
CA VAL A 273 -9.00 10.90 7.32
C VAL A 273 -9.45 10.60 8.76
N ASP A 274 -10.35 11.38 9.32
CA ASP A 274 -10.89 11.13 10.65
C ASP A 274 -11.68 9.81 10.69
N TRP A 275 -12.51 9.55 9.67
CA TRP A 275 -13.18 8.25 9.52
C TRP A 275 -12.17 7.10 9.36
N TYR A 276 -11.16 7.23 8.51
CA TYR A 276 -10.11 6.24 8.29
C TYR A 276 -9.38 5.89 9.59
N ASN A 277 -9.03 6.88 10.37
CA ASN A 277 -8.28 6.69 11.61
C ASN A 277 -9.12 6.10 12.73
N GLU A 278 -10.37 6.55 12.89
CA GLU A 278 -11.19 6.24 14.07
C GLU A 278 -12.13 5.06 13.88
N ARG A 279 -12.57 4.79 12.66
CA ARG A 279 -13.64 3.83 12.40
C ARG A 279 -13.25 2.67 11.49
N ARG A 280 -12.32 2.87 10.55
CA ARG A 280 -11.99 1.84 9.59
C ARG A 280 -11.26 0.66 10.23
N PRO A 281 -11.80 -0.60 10.14
CA PRO A 281 -11.07 -1.78 10.56
C PRO A 281 -9.85 -2.02 9.68
N HIS A 282 -8.69 -2.27 10.27
CA HIS A 282 -7.46 -2.51 9.52
C HIS A 282 -6.92 -3.92 9.76
N ALA A 283 -6.95 -4.80 8.75
CA ALA A 283 -6.59 -6.21 8.87
C ALA A 283 -5.18 -6.45 9.46
N SER A 284 -4.18 -5.59 9.15
CA SER A 284 -2.84 -5.74 9.74
C SER A 284 -2.75 -5.32 11.21
N LEU A 285 -3.81 -4.74 11.75
CA LEU A 285 -3.92 -4.32 13.15
C LEU A 285 -4.90 -5.20 13.95
N GLY A 286 -5.27 -6.37 13.40
CA GLY A 286 -6.27 -7.26 14.00
C GLY A 286 -7.69 -6.65 13.96
N ASP A 287 -8.01 -6.01 12.85
CA ASP A 287 -9.28 -5.31 12.58
C ASP A 287 -9.60 -4.14 13.53
N LEU A 288 -8.58 -3.64 14.23
CA LEU A 288 -8.70 -2.41 15.01
C LEU A 288 -8.47 -1.17 14.13
N PRO A 289 -9.15 -0.05 14.43
CA PRO A 289 -8.85 1.22 13.76
C PRO A 289 -7.46 1.75 14.12
N PRO A 290 -6.78 2.47 13.20
CA PRO A 290 -5.44 3.02 13.41
C PRO A 290 -5.27 3.85 14.69
N ALA A 291 -6.29 4.63 15.07
CA ALA A 291 -6.28 5.45 16.27
C ALA A 291 -6.07 4.66 17.57
N ARG A 292 -6.40 3.36 17.59
CA ARG A 292 -6.17 2.51 18.77
C ARG A 292 -4.69 2.21 19.04
N ARG A 293 -3.85 2.36 18.05
CA ARG A 293 -2.39 2.13 18.15
C ARG A 293 -1.55 3.41 18.05
N PHE A 294 -2.17 4.54 17.76
CA PHE A 294 -1.48 5.80 17.60
C PHE A 294 -1.56 6.64 18.89
N GLN A 295 -0.44 7.30 19.20
CA GLN A 295 -0.36 8.36 20.19
C GLN A 295 0.48 9.48 19.59
N ALA A 296 0.06 10.73 19.78
CA ALA A 296 0.84 11.88 19.32
C ALA A 296 2.25 11.87 19.90
N SER A 297 3.20 12.42 19.16
CA SER A 297 4.58 12.49 19.62
C SER A 297 4.71 13.36 20.87
N ARG A 298 5.51 12.90 21.85
CA ARG A 298 5.89 13.70 23.03
C ARG A 298 6.85 14.84 22.68
N ARG A 299 7.48 14.78 21.51
CA ARG A 299 8.36 15.84 20.98
C ARG A 299 7.50 16.86 20.27
N ALA A 300 7.13 17.94 20.94
CA ALA A 300 6.37 19.03 20.32
C ALA A 300 7.18 19.73 19.22
N ALA A 301 6.47 20.26 18.22
CA ALA A 301 7.10 21.11 17.22
C ALA A 301 7.54 22.44 17.87
N PRO A 302 8.76 22.94 17.58
CA PRO A 302 9.23 24.17 18.16
C PRO A 302 8.49 25.40 17.59
N PRO A 303 8.47 26.52 18.29
CA PRO A 303 7.82 27.75 17.80
C PRO A 303 8.33 28.23 16.43
N GLU A 304 9.63 28.03 16.17
CA GLU A 304 10.32 28.39 14.93
C GLU A 304 10.14 27.41 13.77
N LEU A 305 9.24 26.43 13.88
CA LEU A 305 9.05 25.37 12.87
C LEU A 305 8.88 25.93 11.45
N GLU A 306 8.01 26.93 11.28
CA GLU A 306 7.74 27.52 9.98
C GLU A 306 8.96 28.24 9.41
N ARG A 307 9.80 28.83 10.25
CA ARG A 307 11.05 29.45 9.83
C ARG A 307 12.05 28.40 9.33
N LEU A 308 12.15 27.27 10.02
CA LEU A 308 13.05 26.16 9.63
C LEU A 308 12.66 25.52 8.29
N LEU A 309 11.34 25.42 8.00
CA LEU A 309 10.81 24.84 6.77
C LEU A 309 10.65 25.85 5.63
N ARG A 310 10.99 27.12 5.85
CA ARG A 310 10.82 28.18 4.86
C ARG A 310 11.92 28.12 3.79
N VAL A 311 11.51 28.10 2.53
CA VAL A 311 12.44 28.23 1.40
C VAL A 311 12.84 29.68 1.25
N GLU A 312 14.12 30.01 1.41
CA GLU A 312 14.61 31.37 1.41
C GLU A 312 15.47 31.69 0.18
N VAL A 313 15.25 32.89 -0.38
CA VAL A 313 16.06 33.46 -1.46
C VAL A 313 16.34 34.93 -1.19
N SER A 314 17.57 35.38 -1.46
CA SER A 314 17.91 36.80 -1.36
C SER A 314 17.44 37.54 -2.61
N ARG A 315 16.90 38.75 -2.45
CA ARG A 315 16.48 39.69 -3.52
C ARG A 315 16.92 41.09 -3.22
N LYS A 316 17.34 41.81 -4.26
CA LYS A 316 17.63 43.25 -4.14
C LYS A 316 16.37 44.01 -4.42
N VAL A 317 16.07 44.99 -3.57
CA VAL A 317 14.91 45.88 -3.75
C VAL A 317 15.19 46.88 -4.88
N ALA A 318 14.30 46.92 -5.86
CA ALA A 318 14.40 47.81 -7.00
C ALA A 318 14.07 49.27 -6.66
N ARG A 319 14.35 50.21 -7.60
CA ARG A 319 14.07 51.65 -7.41
C ARG A 319 12.59 51.99 -7.28
N ASP A 320 11.72 51.12 -7.78
CA ASP A 320 10.26 51.22 -7.68
C ASP A 320 9.72 50.66 -6.37
N CYS A 321 10.57 50.44 -5.38
CA CYS A 321 10.26 49.80 -4.09
C CYS A 321 9.71 48.38 -4.20
N THR A 322 10.01 47.67 -5.26
CA THR A 322 9.52 46.30 -5.44
C THR A 322 10.65 45.26 -5.47
N ILE A 323 10.25 44.00 -5.17
CA ILE A 323 11.04 42.80 -5.50
C ILE A 323 10.22 41.89 -6.42
N SER A 324 10.88 41.15 -7.27
CA SER A 324 10.22 40.14 -8.11
C SER A 324 10.48 38.73 -7.55
N VAL A 325 9.39 37.96 -7.35
CA VAL A 325 9.43 36.56 -6.93
C VAL A 325 8.52 35.78 -7.87
N LYS A 326 9.08 34.82 -8.60
CA LYS A 326 8.35 33.97 -9.58
C LYS A 326 7.45 34.76 -10.54
N GLY A 327 7.92 35.90 -11.01
CA GLY A 327 7.19 36.78 -11.96
C GLY A 327 6.16 37.73 -11.33
N LYS A 328 5.85 37.59 -10.06
CA LYS A 328 5.00 38.55 -9.30
C LYS A 328 5.86 39.64 -8.65
N ARG A 329 5.35 40.86 -8.57
CA ARG A 329 6.00 41.99 -7.88
C ARG A 329 5.35 42.24 -6.52
N TYR A 330 6.19 42.50 -5.52
CA TYR A 330 5.78 42.75 -4.14
C TYR A 330 6.35 44.06 -3.69
N GLN A 331 5.49 44.94 -3.19
CA GLN A 331 5.82 46.28 -2.74
C GLN A 331 6.52 46.26 -1.38
N LEU A 332 7.55 47.09 -1.18
CA LEU A 332 8.29 47.19 0.04
C LEU A 332 8.48 48.65 0.48
N PRO A 333 8.81 48.89 1.75
CA PRO A 333 9.15 50.24 2.21
C PRO A 333 10.31 50.86 1.43
N ALA A 334 10.21 52.17 1.17
CA ALA A 334 11.18 52.91 0.33
C ALA A 334 12.58 52.99 0.91
N ASP A 335 12.75 52.88 2.22
CA ASP A 335 14.03 52.86 2.93
C ASP A 335 14.85 51.58 2.63
N LEU A 336 14.24 50.59 2.02
CA LEU A 336 14.88 49.35 1.60
C LEU A 336 15.40 49.36 0.15
N ILE A 337 15.18 50.44 -0.61
CA ILE A 337 15.66 50.56 -2.00
C ILE A 337 17.17 50.29 -2.06
N GLY A 338 17.56 49.40 -2.99
CA GLY A 338 18.95 49.02 -3.21
C GLY A 338 19.52 48.02 -2.17
N ARG A 339 18.80 47.75 -1.08
CA ARG A 339 19.20 46.77 -0.06
C ARG A 339 18.80 45.35 -0.47
N HIS A 340 19.47 44.38 0.09
CA HIS A 340 19.12 42.96 -0.03
C HIS A 340 18.18 42.58 1.08
N VAL A 341 17.08 41.92 0.71
CA VAL A 341 16.11 41.34 1.64
C VAL A 341 16.06 39.81 1.45
N TRP A 342 15.74 39.09 2.51
CA TRP A 342 15.45 37.68 2.44
C TRP A 342 13.96 37.47 2.20
N VAL A 343 13.65 36.70 1.16
CA VAL A 343 12.30 36.31 0.82
C VAL A 343 12.14 34.86 1.17
N GLY A 344 11.34 34.59 2.19
CA GLY A 344 11.01 33.24 2.62
C GLY A 344 9.63 32.86 2.10
N GLN A 345 9.48 31.65 1.58
CA GLN A 345 8.19 31.11 1.17
C GLN A 345 7.92 29.78 1.88
N LEU A 346 6.72 29.66 2.47
CA LEU A 346 6.20 28.42 3.05
C LEU A 346 4.70 28.32 2.71
N GLY A 347 4.29 27.23 2.03
CA GLY A 347 2.94 27.15 1.49
C GLY A 347 2.63 28.34 0.57
N ASP A 348 1.50 28.97 0.81
CA ASP A 348 1.04 30.16 0.09
C ASP A 348 1.45 31.49 0.77
N GLN A 349 2.27 31.45 1.79
CA GLN A 349 2.75 32.63 2.49
C GLN A 349 4.15 33.02 2.05
N ILE A 350 4.32 34.30 1.67
CA ILE A 350 5.61 34.93 1.40
C ILE A 350 5.90 35.91 2.55
N THR A 351 7.06 35.73 3.19
CA THR A 351 7.55 36.63 4.25
C THR A 351 8.84 37.28 3.77
N ILE A 352 8.93 38.57 3.91
CA ILE A 352 10.13 39.34 3.53
C ILE A 352 10.79 39.87 4.79
N GLU A 353 12.08 39.61 4.91
CA GLU A 353 12.87 39.89 6.11
C GLU A 353 14.10 40.74 5.76
N HIS A 354 14.39 41.75 6.59
CA HIS A 354 15.58 42.55 6.52
C HIS A 354 16.13 42.79 7.92
N GLY A 355 17.43 42.55 8.12
CA GLY A 355 18.08 42.76 9.42
C GLY A 355 17.49 41.92 10.57
N GLY A 356 16.96 40.71 10.27
CA GLY A 356 16.34 39.85 11.26
C GLY A 356 14.90 40.23 11.65
N ARG A 357 14.28 41.19 10.94
CA ARG A 357 12.89 41.63 11.17
C ARG A 357 12.03 41.37 9.94
N ILE A 358 10.83 40.89 10.14
CA ILE A 358 9.81 40.81 9.08
C ILE A 358 9.37 42.20 8.69
N VAL A 359 9.57 42.57 7.42
CA VAL A 359 9.22 43.88 6.87
C VAL A 359 7.93 43.84 6.05
N ALA A 360 7.55 42.69 5.54
CA ALA A 360 6.29 42.49 4.83
C ALA A 360 5.90 41.02 4.78
N THR A 361 4.59 40.75 4.68
CA THR A 361 4.02 39.42 4.46
C THR A 361 2.96 39.45 3.37
N TYR A 362 2.96 38.53 2.43
CA TYR A 362 2.05 38.47 1.30
C TYR A 362 1.54 37.04 1.08
N ALA A 363 0.41 36.91 0.37
CA ALA A 363 -0.01 35.64 -0.23
C ALA A 363 0.76 35.39 -1.55
N ALA A 364 1.17 34.16 -1.83
CA ALA A 364 1.97 33.76 -2.98
C ALA A 364 1.20 33.75 -4.32
#